data_37a7dde9bf120f51ece010cd307f9368
#
_entry.id   37a7dde9bf120f51ece010cd307f9368
#
_cell.length_a   1.000
_cell.length_b   1.000
_cell.length_c   1.000
_cell.angle_alpha   90.00
_cell.angle_beta   90.00
_cell.angle_gamma   90.00
#
_symmetry.space_group_name_H-M   'P 1'
#
loop_
_entity.id
_entity.type
_entity.pdbx_description
1 polymer ?
#
loop_
_entity_poly.entity_id
_entity_poly.type
_entity_poly.pdbx_seq_one_letter_code
_entity_poly.pdbx_strand_id
1 'polypeptide(L)'
;KNKIRAKAPSVYLDEFQDENSELPHVLKTHLIDIEHSGVIQDDYSAFLKHRSEELFAEIQKRINPSESTAPIDPVHELILEGEGQFVEFKSTMRYDMRTGEVNKKLEHVLAKTVAAFMNSDGGSLFIGVDDNQNAIGLDKDFSTLKKADRDGFQLHISNLLDKYLGKEVMKLWKLEFPHFDDKQICLVKVISSNRPVFVSYEGKEDFFVRKEGSSQPLNRSEQHEWSKDRW
;
A
#
# COMPACT_ATOMS: atom_id res chain seq x y z
N LYS A 1 -16.40 -5.54 -50.23
CA LYS A 1 -17.05 -6.85 -50.01
C LYS A 1 -16.04 -7.94 -50.26
N ASN A 2 -15.60 -8.64 -49.18
CA ASN A 2 -14.78 -9.85 -49.12
C ASN A 2 -13.70 -10.06 -50.22
N LYS A 3 -12.62 -9.26 -50.16
CA LYS A 3 -11.42 -9.44 -50.98
C LYS A 3 -10.64 -10.74 -50.62
N ILE A 4 -10.86 -11.30 -49.45
CA ILE A 4 -10.05 -12.39 -48.89
C ILE A 4 -10.52 -13.79 -49.31
N ARG A 5 -11.79 -14.01 -49.63
CA ARG A 5 -12.43 -15.30 -49.96
C ARG A 5 -11.46 -16.31 -50.53
N ALA A 6 -11.24 -17.44 -50.03
CA ALA A 6 -10.45 -18.55 -50.58
C ALA A 6 -9.02 -18.25 -51.12
N LYS A 7 -8.48 -17.03 -50.90
CA LYS A 7 -7.07 -16.72 -51.19
C LYS A 7 -6.21 -17.17 -50.02
N ALA A 8 -5.05 -17.69 -50.33
CA ALA A 8 -4.04 -18.01 -49.33
C ALA A 8 -3.55 -16.72 -48.63
N PRO A 9 -3.17 -16.76 -47.35
CA PRO A 9 -2.63 -15.62 -46.61
C PRO A 9 -1.51 -14.87 -47.30
N SER A 10 -0.56 -15.57 -47.87
CA SER A 10 0.54 -15.01 -48.68
C SER A 10 0.06 -14.06 -49.78
N VAL A 11 -0.99 -14.43 -50.48
CA VAL A 11 -1.52 -13.68 -51.63
C VAL A 11 -2.26 -12.42 -51.20
N TYR A 12 -3.13 -12.49 -50.22
CA TYR A 12 -3.89 -11.30 -49.82
C TYR A 12 -3.07 -10.33 -48.93
N LEU A 13 -2.08 -10.82 -48.21
CA LEU A 13 -1.18 -9.95 -47.43
C LEU A 13 -0.29 -9.12 -48.38
N ASP A 14 0.25 -9.69 -49.43
CA ASP A 14 0.98 -8.96 -50.49
C ASP A 14 0.11 -7.83 -51.07
N GLU A 15 -1.14 -8.15 -51.46
CA GLU A 15 -2.07 -7.15 -52.03
C GLU A 15 -2.36 -6.00 -51.03
N PHE A 16 -2.52 -6.35 -49.75
CA PHE A 16 -2.78 -5.33 -48.72
C PHE A 16 -1.57 -4.54 -48.36
N GLN A 17 -0.37 -5.11 -48.39
CA GLN A 17 0.88 -4.40 -48.11
C GLN A 17 1.18 -3.35 -49.17
N ASP A 18 0.89 -3.64 -50.44
CA ASP A 18 0.98 -2.67 -51.54
C ASP A 18 -0.01 -1.52 -51.38
N GLU A 19 -1.20 -1.77 -50.84
CA GLU A 19 -2.22 -0.74 -50.56
C GLU A 19 -1.99 0.03 -49.23
N ASN A 20 -1.24 -0.55 -48.26
CA ASN A 20 -1.05 0.01 -46.93
C ASN A 20 0.35 -0.32 -46.33
N SER A 21 1.25 0.63 -46.40
CA SER A 21 2.63 0.53 -45.88
C SER A 21 2.68 0.31 -44.35
N GLU A 22 1.62 0.68 -43.60
CA GLU A 22 1.54 0.52 -42.16
C GLU A 22 1.02 -0.88 -41.74
N LEU A 23 0.65 -1.75 -42.71
CA LEU A 23 0.11 -3.08 -42.41
C LEU A 23 0.98 -3.92 -41.47
N PRO A 24 2.31 -3.99 -41.61
CA PRO A 24 3.16 -4.75 -40.69
C PRO A 24 3.07 -4.24 -39.26
N HIS A 25 3.04 -2.90 -39.09
CA HIS A 25 2.89 -2.26 -37.79
C HIS A 25 1.54 -2.61 -37.16
N VAL A 26 0.45 -2.49 -37.92
CA VAL A 26 -0.90 -2.83 -37.45
C VAL A 26 -0.99 -4.30 -37.04
N LEU A 27 -0.48 -5.23 -37.86
CA LEU A 27 -0.50 -6.66 -37.51
C LEU A 27 0.32 -6.97 -36.26
N LYS A 28 1.43 -6.29 -36.04
CA LYS A 28 2.24 -6.41 -34.82
C LYS A 28 1.46 -5.96 -33.58
N THR A 29 0.62 -4.92 -33.66
CA THR A 29 -0.26 -4.53 -32.53
C THR A 29 -1.29 -5.61 -32.18
N HIS A 30 -1.59 -6.49 -33.13
CA HIS A 30 -2.43 -7.67 -32.94
C HIS A 30 -1.64 -8.96 -32.62
N LEU A 31 -0.35 -8.84 -32.28
CA LEU A 31 0.55 -9.96 -32.01
C LEU A 31 0.68 -10.92 -33.21
N ILE A 32 0.75 -10.38 -34.42
CA ILE A 32 0.99 -11.12 -35.65
C ILE A 32 2.28 -10.61 -36.28
N ASP A 33 3.32 -11.43 -36.19
CA ASP A 33 4.58 -11.20 -36.88
C ASP A 33 4.51 -11.79 -38.28
N ILE A 34 4.55 -10.94 -39.31
CA ILE A 34 4.43 -11.39 -40.71
C ILE A 34 5.60 -12.27 -41.11
N GLU A 35 6.82 -11.94 -40.66
CA GLU A 35 8.04 -12.59 -41.10
C GLU A 35 8.24 -14.00 -40.46
N HIS A 36 7.93 -14.09 -39.16
CA HIS A 36 8.28 -15.28 -38.36
C HIS A 36 7.10 -16.17 -37.98
N SER A 37 5.86 -15.73 -38.22
CA SER A 37 4.67 -16.47 -37.80
C SER A 37 4.26 -17.64 -38.73
N GLY A 38 4.92 -17.80 -39.89
CA GLY A 38 4.51 -18.79 -40.91
C GLY A 38 3.33 -18.34 -41.78
N VAL A 39 2.79 -17.14 -41.59
CA VAL A 39 1.62 -16.64 -42.31
C VAL A 39 1.88 -16.42 -43.79
N ILE A 40 3.07 -15.93 -44.15
CA ILE A 40 3.48 -15.73 -45.56
C ILE A 40 3.93 -17.05 -46.26
N GLN A 41 4.16 -18.10 -45.49
CA GLN A 41 4.44 -19.43 -45.97
C GLN A 41 3.17 -20.29 -46.13
N ASP A 42 2.01 -19.71 -45.84
CA ASP A 42 0.71 -20.40 -45.79
C ASP A 42 0.68 -21.61 -44.83
N ASP A 43 1.60 -21.59 -43.83
CA ASP A 43 1.67 -22.63 -42.79
C ASP A 43 0.80 -22.25 -41.60
N TYR A 44 -0.43 -22.72 -41.62
CA TYR A 44 -1.41 -22.48 -40.57
C TYR A 44 -0.99 -23.05 -39.19
N SER A 45 -0.28 -24.16 -39.19
CA SER A 45 0.17 -24.82 -37.96
C SER A 45 1.30 -23.98 -37.30
N ALA A 46 2.26 -23.54 -38.10
CA ALA A 46 3.31 -22.64 -37.62
C ALA A 46 2.72 -21.30 -37.14
N PHE A 47 1.75 -20.74 -37.86
CA PHE A 47 1.04 -19.55 -37.49
C PHE A 47 0.34 -19.68 -36.10
N LEU A 48 -0.42 -20.73 -35.89
CA LEU A 48 -1.11 -20.97 -34.63
C LEU A 48 -0.13 -21.14 -33.46
N LYS A 49 0.94 -21.89 -33.69
CA LYS A 49 1.98 -22.09 -32.67
C LYS A 49 2.62 -20.76 -32.28
N HIS A 50 3.15 -20.02 -33.23
CA HIS A 50 3.78 -18.72 -32.98
C HIS A 50 2.82 -17.75 -32.29
N ARG A 51 1.57 -17.65 -32.77
CA ARG A 51 0.57 -16.79 -32.17
C ARG A 51 0.22 -17.17 -30.72
N SER A 52 0.17 -18.47 -30.43
CA SER A 52 -0.09 -18.94 -29.06
C SER A 52 1.07 -18.59 -28.11
N GLU A 53 2.32 -18.66 -28.60
CA GLU A 53 3.51 -18.28 -27.85
C GLU A 53 3.54 -16.78 -27.55
N GLU A 54 3.25 -15.94 -28.56
CA GLU A 54 3.16 -14.47 -28.38
C GLU A 54 2.02 -14.07 -27.43
N LEU A 55 0.84 -14.66 -27.58
CA LEU A 55 -0.28 -14.44 -26.67
C LEU A 55 0.06 -14.85 -25.24
N PHE A 56 0.70 -16.00 -25.08
CA PHE A 56 1.12 -16.49 -23.77
C PHE A 56 2.14 -15.56 -23.14
N ALA A 57 3.13 -15.11 -23.90
CA ALA A 57 4.14 -14.15 -23.42
C ALA A 57 3.51 -12.82 -22.99
N GLU A 58 2.54 -12.30 -23.77
CA GLU A 58 1.83 -11.07 -23.43
C GLU A 58 0.91 -11.23 -22.22
N ILE A 59 0.26 -12.38 -22.06
CA ILE A 59 -0.53 -12.73 -20.88
C ILE A 59 0.38 -12.83 -19.65
N GLN A 60 1.54 -13.50 -19.78
CA GLN A 60 2.52 -13.59 -18.68
C GLN A 60 2.99 -12.21 -18.22
N LYS A 61 3.26 -11.28 -19.13
CA LYS A 61 3.61 -9.88 -18.79
C LYS A 61 2.50 -9.18 -17.99
N ARG A 62 1.23 -9.52 -18.23
CA ARG A 62 0.08 -8.90 -17.56
C ARG A 62 -0.28 -9.57 -16.25
N ILE A 63 -0.11 -10.89 -16.16
CA ILE A 63 -0.39 -11.67 -14.93
C ILE A 63 0.79 -11.60 -13.97
N ASN A 64 2.01 -11.63 -14.51
CA ASN A 64 3.25 -11.41 -13.80
C ASN A 64 3.86 -10.09 -14.30
N PRO A 65 3.37 -8.92 -13.85
CA PRO A 65 3.97 -7.64 -14.18
C PRO A 65 5.26 -7.47 -13.40
N SER A 66 6.19 -8.34 -13.65
CA SER A 66 7.58 -8.25 -13.30
C SER A 66 8.24 -9.50 -13.86
N GLU A 67 9.25 -9.25 -14.50
CA GLU A 67 10.56 -9.17 -13.87
C GLU A 67 11.19 -7.78 -14.03
N SER A 68 10.49 -6.73 -13.65
CA SER A 68 11.12 -5.67 -12.90
C SER A 68 11.31 -6.24 -11.49
N THR A 69 12.34 -7.00 -11.26
CA THR A 69 12.78 -7.50 -9.96
C THR A 69 13.47 -6.39 -9.16
N ALA A 70 12.78 -5.29 -8.96
CA ALA A 70 12.95 -4.57 -7.72
C ALA A 70 12.07 -5.33 -6.70
N PRO A 71 12.62 -5.81 -5.57
CA PRO A 71 11.78 -6.35 -4.52
C PRO A 71 10.71 -5.31 -4.20
N ILE A 72 9.44 -5.71 -4.23
CA ILE A 72 8.35 -4.81 -3.82
C ILE A 72 8.73 -4.37 -2.41
N ASP A 73 8.81 -3.07 -2.20
CA ASP A 73 9.13 -2.51 -0.89
C ASP A 73 8.09 -3.09 0.10
N PRO A 74 8.51 -3.80 1.16
CA PRO A 74 7.60 -4.38 2.14
C PRO A 74 6.59 -3.37 2.71
N VAL A 75 6.94 -2.08 2.70
CA VAL A 75 6.04 -0.99 3.08
C VAL A 75 4.91 -0.82 2.07
N HIS A 76 5.22 -0.92 0.79
CA HIS A 76 4.23 -0.87 -0.30
C HIS A 76 3.22 -2.03 -0.19
N GLU A 77 3.71 -3.25 0.05
CA GLU A 77 2.84 -4.42 0.23
C GLU A 77 1.86 -4.21 1.39
N LEU A 78 2.36 -3.80 2.56
CA LEU A 78 1.52 -3.55 3.75
C LEU A 78 0.45 -2.48 3.50
N ILE A 79 0.75 -1.43 2.74
CA ILE A 79 -0.22 -0.38 2.42
C ILE A 79 -1.26 -0.93 1.43
N LEU A 80 -0.86 -1.70 0.43
CA LEU A 80 -1.78 -2.28 -0.57
C LEU A 80 -2.71 -3.35 0.03
N GLU A 81 -2.30 -4.06 1.09
CA GLU A 81 -3.16 -4.98 1.84
C GLU A 81 -4.30 -4.24 2.57
N GLY A 82 -4.11 -2.96 2.90
CA GLY A 82 -5.09 -2.12 3.54
C GLY A 82 -5.13 -2.21 5.06
N GLU A 83 -6.05 -1.45 5.68
CA GLU A 83 -6.27 -1.48 7.13
C GLU A 83 -6.81 -2.83 7.60
N GLY A 84 -6.39 -3.26 8.78
CA GLY A 84 -6.80 -4.54 9.38
C GLY A 84 -6.33 -4.71 10.82
N GLN A 85 -6.24 -5.96 11.24
CA GLN A 85 -5.82 -6.29 12.62
C GLN A 85 -4.43 -5.72 12.94
N PHE A 86 -3.52 -5.70 11.98
CA PHE A 86 -2.11 -5.35 12.16
C PHE A 86 -1.69 -4.06 11.46
N VAL A 87 -2.58 -3.42 10.71
CA VAL A 87 -2.29 -2.21 9.94
C VAL A 87 -3.35 -1.16 10.18
N GLU A 88 -2.93 0.09 10.35
CA GLU A 88 -3.81 1.25 10.48
C GLU A 88 -3.21 2.44 9.73
N PHE A 89 -4.06 3.24 9.08
CA PHE A 89 -3.68 4.47 8.39
C PHE A 89 -4.19 5.71 9.11
N LYS A 90 -3.41 6.78 9.05
CA LYS A 90 -3.82 8.10 9.47
C LYS A 90 -3.27 9.13 8.48
N SER A 91 -4.16 9.89 7.90
CA SER A 91 -3.78 10.94 6.94
C SER A 91 -2.78 11.94 7.54
N THR A 92 -2.90 12.23 8.84
CA THR A 92 -2.06 13.19 9.57
C THR A 92 -1.95 12.80 11.04
N MET A 93 -0.89 13.30 11.71
CA MET A 93 -0.70 13.15 13.14
C MET A 93 -1.56 14.15 13.95
N ARG A 94 -1.62 15.41 13.49
CA ARG A 94 -2.26 16.51 14.24
C ARG A 94 -2.92 17.58 13.36
N TYR A 95 -2.64 17.65 12.08
CA TYR A 95 -3.25 18.61 11.17
C TYR A 95 -4.62 18.09 10.73
N ASP A 96 -5.69 18.79 11.08
CA ASP A 96 -7.05 18.44 10.63
C ASP A 96 -7.25 18.91 9.19
N MET A 97 -7.28 17.97 8.25
CA MET A 97 -7.41 18.25 6.82
C MET A 97 -8.71 18.96 6.45
N ARG A 98 -9.74 18.87 7.30
CA ARG A 98 -11.05 19.48 7.07
C ARG A 98 -11.08 20.95 7.51
N THR A 99 -10.45 21.26 8.64
CA THR A 99 -10.47 22.62 9.20
C THR A 99 -9.23 23.43 8.83
N GLY A 100 -8.16 22.77 8.41
CA GLY A 100 -6.87 23.40 8.13
C GLY A 100 -6.07 23.79 9.37
N GLU A 101 -6.45 23.29 10.54
CA GLU A 101 -5.89 23.68 11.84
C GLU A 101 -5.32 22.49 12.62
N VAL A 102 -4.55 22.78 13.65
CA VAL A 102 -4.05 21.79 14.59
C VAL A 102 -5.18 21.25 15.47
N ASN A 103 -5.39 19.95 15.46
CA ASN A 103 -6.38 19.24 16.26
C ASN A 103 -5.71 18.21 17.18
N LYS A 104 -5.55 18.54 18.48
CA LYS A 104 -4.94 17.64 19.47
C LYS A 104 -5.69 16.34 19.71
N LYS A 105 -6.96 16.24 19.29
CA LYS A 105 -7.70 14.98 19.36
C LYS A 105 -7.12 13.93 18.43
N LEU A 106 -6.52 14.34 17.30
CA LEU A 106 -5.84 13.40 16.39
C LEU A 106 -4.60 12.77 17.05
N GLU A 107 -3.86 13.55 17.83
CA GLU A 107 -2.73 13.05 18.62
C GLU A 107 -3.17 11.97 19.62
N HIS A 108 -4.32 12.18 20.29
CA HIS A 108 -4.88 11.17 21.20
C HIS A 108 -5.33 9.90 20.45
N VAL A 109 -5.95 10.05 19.27
CA VAL A 109 -6.34 8.89 18.41
C VAL A 109 -5.10 8.07 18.03
N LEU A 110 -3.99 8.72 17.69
CA LEU A 110 -2.73 8.05 17.38
C LEU A 110 -2.20 7.26 18.58
N ALA A 111 -2.15 7.89 19.78
CA ALA A 111 -1.70 7.21 21.00
C ALA A 111 -2.59 6.01 21.36
N LYS A 112 -3.91 6.15 21.17
CA LYS A 112 -4.89 5.07 21.35
C LYS A 112 -4.61 3.89 20.43
N THR A 113 -4.31 4.14 19.16
CA THR A 113 -3.98 3.09 18.18
C THR A 113 -2.69 2.36 18.57
N VAL A 114 -1.65 3.11 18.95
CA VAL A 114 -0.38 2.53 19.40
C VAL A 114 -0.56 1.66 20.65
N ALA A 115 -1.33 2.14 21.65
CA ALA A 115 -1.64 1.36 22.84
C ALA A 115 -2.44 0.09 22.51
N ALA A 116 -3.42 0.20 21.60
CA ALA A 116 -4.22 -0.95 21.18
C ALA A 116 -3.36 -2.03 20.50
N PHE A 117 -2.39 -1.65 19.67
CA PHE A 117 -1.39 -2.57 19.13
C PHE A 117 -0.53 -3.21 20.22
N MET A 118 -0.04 -2.43 21.20
CA MET A 118 0.76 -2.95 22.31
C MET A 118 -0.02 -3.95 23.16
N ASN A 119 -1.29 -3.70 23.41
CA ASN A 119 -2.17 -4.57 24.19
C ASN A 119 -2.72 -5.76 23.39
N SER A 120 -2.41 -5.83 22.11
CA SER A 120 -2.74 -6.92 21.20
C SER A 120 -1.44 -7.53 20.62
N ASP A 121 -1.41 -7.92 19.37
CA ASP A 121 -0.30 -8.67 18.79
C ASP A 121 0.74 -7.78 18.07
N GLY A 122 0.75 -6.48 18.40
CA GLY A 122 1.55 -5.49 17.70
C GLY A 122 0.91 -5.03 16.41
N GLY A 123 1.66 -4.28 15.60
CA GLY A 123 1.18 -3.80 14.31
C GLY A 123 1.95 -2.61 13.75
N SER A 124 1.46 -2.08 12.67
CA SER A 124 2.03 -0.99 11.89
C SER A 124 1.02 0.14 11.75
N LEU A 125 1.38 1.33 12.24
CA LEU A 125 0.59 2.54 12.04
C LEU A 125 1.30 3.42 11.02
N PHE A 126 0.64 3.70 9.90
CA PHE A 126 1.13 4.62 8.89
C PHE A 126 0.52 6.01 9.09
N ILE A 127 1.35 7.05 9.09
CA ILE A 127 0.94 8.45 9.14
C ILE A 127 1.36 9.10 7.82
N GLY A 128 0.44 9.83 7.20
CA GLY A 128 0.62 10.37 5.85
C GLY A 128 0.03 9.48 4.76
N VAL A 129 -0.84 8.54 5.13
CA VAL A 129 -1.62 7.68 4.22
C VAL A 129 -3.10 7.82 4.59
N ASP A 130 -3.99 7.98 3.60
CA ASP A 130 -5.43 8.06 3.82
C ASP A 130 -6.12 6.68 3.77
N ASP A 131 -7.40 6.63 4.12
CA ASP A 131 -8.21 5.41 4.15
C ASP A 131 -8.39 4.75 2.76
N ASN A 132 -8.07 5.48 1.67
CA ASN A 132 -8.08 4.97 0.29
C ASN A 132 -6.68 4.55 -0.18
N GLN A 133 -5.71 4.44 0.74
CA GLN A 133 -4.32 4.05 0.46
C GLN A 133 -3.54 5.09 -0.38
N ASN A 134 -3.99 6.35 -0.44
CA ASN A 134 -3.26 7.40 -1.13
C ASN A 134 -2.21 8.02 -0.20
N ALA A 135 -1.03 8.30 -0.76
CA ALA A 135 0.00 9.03 -0.06
C ALA A 135 -0.41 10.50 0.15
N ILE A 136 -0.59 10.91 1.39
CA ILE A 136 -0.80 12.31 1.79
C ILE A 136 0.52 13.00 2.07
N GLY A 137 1.47 12.28 2.68
CA GLY A 137 2.77 12.79 3.12
C GLY A 137 2.71 13.53 4.46
N LEU A 138 3.86 14.03 4.91
CA LEU A 138 4.02 14.63 6.24
C LEU A 138 4.11 16.17 6.23
N ASP A 139 4.11 16.83 5.07
CA ASP A 139 4.33 18.28 4.95
C ASP A 139 3.34 19.11 5.75
N LYS A 140 2.07 18.66 5.79
CA LYS A 140 1.04 19.36 6.59
C LYS A 140 1.33 19.32 8.08
N ASP A 141 1.72 18.15 8.59
CA ASP A 141 2.11 18.00 9.97
C ASP A 141 3.40 18.77 10.29
N PHE A 142 4.41 18.70 9.40
CA PHE A 142 5.66 19.46 9.55
C PHE A 142 5.38 20.96 9.73
N SER A 143 4.49 21.52 8.92
CA SER A 143 4.15 22.95 8.97
C SER A 143 3.56 23.41 10.31
N THR A 144 3.07 22.47 11.13
CA THR A 144 2.50 22.75 12.46
C THR A 144 3.51 22.71 13.60
N LEU A 145 4.76 22.31 13.31
CA LEU A 145 5.79 22.08 14.31
C LEU A 145 6.76 23.26 14.39
N LYS A 146 7.38 23.46 15.55
CA LYS A 146 8.42 24.50 15.72
C LYS A 146 9.63 24.26 14.80
N LYS A 147 10.03 23.00 14.62
CA LYS A 147 11.00 22.53 13.65
C LYS A 147 10.21 21.77 12.59
N ALA A 148 10.01 22.41 11.44
CA ALA A 148 9.14 21.94 10.37
C ALA A 148 9.85 20.92 9.46
N ASP A 149 10.36 19.84 10.05
CA ASP A 149 11.08 18.78 9.36
C ASP A 149 10.87 17.42 10.05
N ARG A 150 11.49 16.38 9.48
CA ARG A 150 11.43 15.02 9.99
C ARG A 150 11.90 14.90 11.45
N ASP A 151 12.99 15.58 11.83
CA ASP A 151 13.52 15.49 13.20
C ASP A 151 12.56 16.12 14.21
N GLY A 152 11.93 17.26 13.84
CA GLY A 152 10.90 17.90 14.65
C GLY A 152 9.66 17.00 14.80
N PHE A 153 9.27 16.31 13.74
CA PHE A 153 8.17 15.34 13.77
C PHE A 153 8.50 14.14 14.65
N GLN A 154 9.69 13.57 14.51
CA GLN A 154 10.16 12.44 15.33
C GLN A 154 10.19 12.80 16.82
N LEU A 155 10.71 13.98 17.15
CA LEU A 155 10.72 14.47 18.54
C LEU A 155 9.30 14.68 19.07
N HIS A 156 8.41 15.25 18.24
CA HIS A 156 7.03 15.51 18.65
C HIS A 156 6.27 14.20 18.92
N ILE A 157 6.36 13.20 18.02
CA ILE A 157 5.67 11.91 18.20
C ILE A 157 6.23 11.15 19.42
N SER A 158 7.55 11.23 19.67
CA SER A 158 8.16 10.62 20.85
C SER A 158 7.61 11.25 22.15
N ASN A 159 7.59 12.57 22.22
CA ASN A 159 7.03 13.28 23.38
C ASN A 159 5.53 13.04 23.55
N LEU A 160 4.80 12.89 22.45
CA LEU A 160 3.39 12.57 22.46
C LEU A 160 3.14 11.19 23.06
N LEU A 161 3.84 10.16 22.58
CA LEU A 161 3.70 8.80 23.10
C LEU A 161 4.15 8.71 24.56
N ASP A 162 5.24 9.35 24.95
CA ASP A 162 5.67 9.44 26.34
C ASP A 162 4.61 10.07 27.25
N LYS A 163 3.97 11.13 26.77
CA LYS A 163 2.92 11.84 27.51
C LYS A 163 1.67 10.98 27.71
N TYR A 164 1.24 10.25 26.69
CA TYR A 164 -0.01 9.49 26.73
C TYR A 164 0.16 8.06 27.26
N LEU A 165 1.31 7.41 27.01
CA LEU A 165 1.54 5.98 27.30
C LEU A 165 2.59 5.75 28.40
N GLY A 166 3.34 6.78 28.77
CA GLY A 166 4.47 6.66 29.71
C GLY A 166 5.78 6.28 29.01
N LYS A 167 6.90 6.60 29.67
CA LYS A 167 8.25 6.37 29.12
C LYS A 167 8.66 4.90 29.09
N GLU A 168 8.03 4.06 29.86
CA GLU A 168 8.31 2.64 30.00
C GLU A 168 8.00 1.82 28.75
N VAL A 169 7.20 2.38 27.83
CA VAL A 169 6.85 1.71 26.56
C VAL A 169 7.77 2.08 25.40
N MET A 170 8.79 2.93 25.60
CA MET A 170 9.70 3.41 24.55
C MET A 170 10.36 2.30 23.73
N LYS A 171 10.57 1.12 24.32
CA LYS A 171 11.18 -0.03 23.64
C LYS A 171 10.20 -0.81 22.76
N LEU A 172 8.91 -0.52 22.86
CA LEU A 172 7.86 -1.27 22.19
C LEU A 172 7.46 -0.67 20.84
N TRP A 173 8.09 0.42 20.42
CA TRP A 173 7.82 1.03 19.13
C TRP A 173 9.08 1.61 18.48
N LYS A 174 9.05 1.73 17.15
CA LYS A 174 10.10 2.34 16.33
C LYS A 174 9.46 3.20 15.25
N LEU A 175 10.15 4.28 14.86
CA LEU A 175 9.77 5.11 13.73
C LEU A 175 10.66 4.81 12.53
N GLU A 176 10.05 4.69 11.38
CA GLU A 176 10.69 4.65 10.07
C GLU A 176 10.04 5.71 9.16
N PHE A 177 10.79 6.23 8.20
CA PHE A 177 10.31 7.29 7.31
C PHE A 177 10.50 6.87 5.85
N PRO A 178 9.75 5.88 5.37
CA PRO A 178 9.82 5.45 3.98
C PRO A 178 9.19 6.49 3.05
N HIS A 179 9.44 6.32 1.74
CA HIS A 179 8.69 7.00 0.70
C HIS A 179 7.60 6.07 0.17
N PHE A 180 6.45 6.65 -0.10
CA PHE A 180 5.32 6.00 -0.74
C PHE A 180 4.72 6.99 -1.73
N ASP A 181 4.63 6.61 -3.03
CA ASP A 181 4.20 7.49 -4.13
C ASP A 181 4.90 8.87 -4.11
N ASP A 182 6.24 8.85 -4.07
CA ASP A 182 7.11 10.03 -4.02
C ASP A 182 6.93 10.95 -2.80
N LYS A 183 6.10 10.59 -1.82
CA LYS A 183 5.91 11.34 -0.58
C LYS A 183 6.54 10.62 0.61
N GLN A 184 7.14 11.39 1.51
CA GLN A 184 7.62 10.84 2.77
C GLN A 184 6.44 10.61 3.71
N ILE A 185 6.34 9.39 4.23
CA ILE A 185 5.36 8.98 5.24
C ILE A 185 6.07 8.55 6.52
N CYS A 186 5.35 8.37 7.61
CA CYS A 186 5.89 7.81 8.84
C CYS A 186 5.25 6.45 9.14
N LEU A 187 6.06 5.45 9.39
CA LEU A 187 5.66 4.14 9.85
C LEU A 187 6.06 3.99 11.32
N VAL A 188 5.08 3.80 12.19
CA VAL A 188 5.26 3.43 13.59
C VAL A 188 5.10 1.91 13.69
N LYS A 189 6.22 1.18 13.80
CA LYS A 189 6.20 -0.26 14.09
C LYS A 189 6.03 -0.48 15.58
N VAL A 190 5.03 -1.23 15.96
CA VAL A 190 4.67 -1.49 17.36
C VAL A 190 4.76 -2.99 17.64
N ILE A 191 5.45 -3.37 18.70
CA ILE A 191 5.45 -4.76 19.21
C ILE A 191 4.51 -4.90 20.38
N SER A 192 4.01 -6.12 20.60
CA SER A 192 3.13 -6.42 21.74
C SER A 192 3.84 -6.18 23.08
N SER A 193 3.07 -5.70 24.06
CA SER A 193 3.54 -5.51 25.43
C SER A 193 3.38 -6.82 26.24
N ASN A 194 4.27 -7.03 27.19
CA ASN A 194 4.15 -8.10 28.19
C ASN A 194 3.42 -7.66 29.46
N ARG A 195 2.75 -6.51 29.45
CA ARG A 195 1.94 -5.96 30.53
C ARG A 195 0.91 -4.96 29.97
N PRO A 196 -0.18 -4.66 30.70
CA PRO A 196 -1.18 -3.69 30.28
C PRO A 196 -0.58 -2.30 30.02
N VAL A 197 -0.97 -1.66 28.92
CA VAL A 197 -0.61 -0.29 28.56
C VAL A 197 -1.88 0.56 28.52
N PHE A 198 -1.93 1.59 29.33
CA PHE A 198 -3.05 2.51 29.43
C PHE A 198 -2.76 3.81 28.66
N VAL A 199 -3.81 4.43 28.16
CA VAL A 199 -3.75 5.77 27.55
C VAL A 199 -4.22 6.79 28.56
N SER A 200 -3.32 7.66 29.03
CA SER A 200 -3.66 8.76 29.92
C SER A 200 -4.12 9.98 29.12
N TYR A 201 -5.40 10.36 29.25
CA TYR A 201 -5.96 11.53 28.58
C TYR A 201 -6.95 12.27 29.50
N GLU A 202 -6.75 13.59 29.66
CA GLU A 202 -7.61 14.45 30.50
C GLU A 202 -7.86 13.89 31.93
N GLY A 203 -6.84 13.28 32.53
CA GLY A 203 -6.92 12.72 33.89
C GLY A 203 -7.64 11.38 33.99
N LYS A 204 -7.95 10.75 32.88
CA LYS A 204 -8.49 9.39 32.80
C LYS A 204 -7.44 8.44 32.20
N GLU A 205 -7.55 7.19 32.58
CA GLU A 205 -6.77 6.09 32.01
C GLU A 205 -7.72 5.10 31.35
N ASP A 206 -7.58 4.98 30.04
CA ASP A 206 -8.39 4.07 29.23
C ASP A 206 -7.51 2.94 28.68
N PHE A 207 -8.10 1.75 28.58
CA PHE A 207 -7.44 0.55 28.04
C PHE A 207 -8.04 0.20 26.69
N PHE A 208 -7.18 0.14 25.64
CA PHE A 208 -7.61 -0.16 24.28
C PHE A 208 -6.94 -1.43 23.76
N VAL A 209 -7.67 -2.19 22.95
CA VAL A 209 -7.19 -3.37 22.22
C VAL A 209 -7.57 -3.29 20.76
N ARG A 210 -6.84 -4.01 19.90
CA ARG A 210 -7.23 -4.19 18.48
C ARG A 210 -8.24 -5.32 18.37
N LYS A 211 -9.35 -5.04 17.69
CA LYS A 211 -10.37 -6.01 17.35
C LYS A 211 -10.91 -5.70 15.96
N GLU A 212 -10.76 -6.66 15.05
CA GLU A 212 -11.31 -6.57 13.69
C GLU A 212 -10.95 -5.25 12.96
N GLY A 213 -9.67 -4.84 13.07
CA GLY A 213 -9.20 -3.61 12.41
C GLY A 213 -9.54 -2.30 13.13
N SER A 214 -10.10 -2.33 14.35
CA SER A 214 -10.41 -1.12 15.13
C SER A 214 -9.79 -1.13 16.52
N SER A 215 -9.51 0.08 17.05
CA SER A 215 -9.05 0.26 18.44
C SER A 215 -10.25 0.44 19.36
N GLN A 216 -10.58 -0.58 20.14
CA GLN A 216 -11.76 -0.61 21.00
C GLN A 216 -11.39 -0.44 22.48
N PRO A 217 -12.11 0.40 23.24
CA PRO A 217 -11.93 0.49 24.68
C PRO A 217 -12.53 -0.73 25.34
N LEU A 218 -11.85 -1.26 26.38
CA LEU A 218 -12.41 -2.28 27.25
C LEU A 218 -12.78 -1.67 28.61
N ASN A 219 -13.94 -2.03 29.15
CA ASN A 219 -14.30 -1.72 30.50
C ASN A 219 -13.48 -2.57 31.51
N ARG A 220 -13.58 -2.29 32.81
CA ARG A 220 -12.76 -2.96 33.85
C ARG A 220 -12.94 -4.49 33.87
N SER A 221 -14.16 -4.99 33.65
CA SER A 221 -14.43 -6.43 33.64
C SER A 221 -13.81 -7.10 32.40
N GLU A 222 -14.03 -6.50 31.23
CA GLU A 222 -13.45 -6.96 29.96
C GLU A 222 -11.92 -6.92 29.98
N GLN A 223 -11.33 -5.85 30.52
CA GLN A 223 -9.90 -5.73 30.70
C GLN A 223 -9.34 -6.84 31.61
N HIS A 224 -10.04 -7.16 32.70
CA HIS A 224 -9.62 -8.22 33.62
C HIS A 224 -9.57 -9.57 32.91
N GLU A 225 -10.59 -9.94 32.17
CA GLU A 225 -10.62 -11.18 31.39
C GLU A 225 -9.54 -11.17 30.29
N TRP A 226 -9.41 -10.07 29.54
CA TRP A 226 -8.36 -9.93 28.54
C TRP A 226 -6.96 -10.11 29.13
N SER A 227 -6.71 -9.54 30.32
CA SER A 227 -5.39 -9.61 30.98
C SER A 227 -5.06 -11.03 31.45
N LYS A 228 -6.03 -11.81 31.92
CA LYS A 228 -5.80 -13.21 32.32
C LYS A 228 -5.38 -14.12 31.17
N ASP A 229 -5.94 -13.85 29.99
CA ASP A 229 -5.66 -14.68 28.81
C ASP A 229 -4.35 -14.30 28.14
N ARG A 230 -3.84 -13.09 28.42
CA ARG A 230 -2.70 -12.53 27.68
C ARG A 230 -1.40 -12.47 28.50
N TRP A 231 -1.47 -12.23 29.81
CA TRP A 231 -0.35 -12.07 30.73
C TRP A 231 -0.54 -12.94 31.97
#